data_53377b774fdde373937d07cf8b375d5c
#
_entry.id   53377b774fdde373937d07cf8b375d5c
#
_cell.length_a   1.000
_cell.length_b   1.000
_cell.length_c   1.000
_cell.angle_alpha   90.00
_cell.angle_beta   90.00
_cell.angle_gamma   90.00
#
_symmetry.space_group_name_H-M   'P 1'
#
loop_
_entity.id
_entity.type
_entity.pdbx_description
1 polymer ?
#
loop_
_entity_poly.entity_id
_entity_poly.type
_entity_poly.pdbx_seq_one_letter_code
_entity_poly.pdbx_strand_id
1 'polypeptide(L)'
;MVNHKMIRALGLLFPLLLLLGCEQARVDAQMEALCKQDGGMKIYEKVVLPEDQFTEYGDVKFFKGWNGNGSAASGGYKFVFKGEDIHINKPTLSRNFAMVIREADNKVLGTYVFYLRIGGGILPRLGPDPAKRCP
;
A
#
# COMPACT_ATOMS: atom_id res chain seq x y z
N MET A 1 22.81 19.09 43.82
CA MET A 1 21.65 20.02 43.70
C MET A 1 21.09 19.87 42.29
N VAL A 2 19.98 19.20 42.13
CA VAL A 2 19.31 19.04 40.82
C VAL A 2 18.59 20.35 40.52
N ASN A 3 18.92 20.97 39.38
CA ASN A 3 18.44 22.30 39.04
C ASN A 3 16.94 22.24 38.70
N HIS A 4 16.06 22.87 39.46
CA HIS A 4 14.62 22.90 39.25
C HIS A 4 14.19 23.35 37.86
N LYS A 5 15.01 24.13 37.16
CA LYS A 5 14.80 24.51 35.75
C LYS A 5 14.96 23.32 34.80
N MET A 6 15.89 22.39 35.07
CA MET A 6 16.04 21.15 34.26
C MET A 6 14.87 20.20 34.42
N ILE A 7 14.34 20.05 35.62
CA ILE A 7 13.17 19.17 35.88
C ILE A 7 11.91 19.70 35.17
N ARG A 8 11.71 21.03 35.17
CA ARG A 8 10.58 21.66 34.46
C ARG A 8 10.73 21.54 32.94
N ALA A 9 11.92 21.65 32.38
CA ALA A 9 12.17 21.44 30.96
C ALA A 9 11.95 19.97 30.54
N LEU A 10 12.39 19.02 31.37
CA LEU A 10 12.21 17.59 31.13
C LEU A 10 10.70 17.18 31.21
N GLY A 11 9.98 17.79 32.14
CA GLY A 11 8.53 17.56 32.31
C GLY A 11 7.67 18.08 31.14
N LEU A 12 8.14 19.11 30.43
CA LEU A 12 7.47 19.65 29.23
C LEU A 12 7.81 18.91 27.94
N LEU A 13 8.99 18.27 27.88
CA LEU A 13 9.42 17.50 26.70
C LEU A 13 8.70 16.16 26.58
N PHE A 14 8.31 15.56 27.70
CA PHE A 14 7.66 14.24 27.73
C PHE A 14 6.28 14.21 27.04
N PRO A 15 5.33 15.14 27.30
CA PRO A 15 4.05 15.14 26.59
C PRO A 15 4.19 15.49 25.11
N LEU A 16 5.20 16.27 24.73
CA LEU A 16 5.44 16.60 23.31
C LEU A 16 5.89 15.39 22.48
N LEU A 17 6.68 14.49 23.07
CA LEU A 17 7.09 13.22 22.44
C LEU A 17 5.93 12.24 22.26
N LEU A 18 4.93 12.25 23.15
CA LEU A 18 3.75 11.40 23.04
C LEU A 18 2.84 11.80 21.87
N LEU A 19 2.80 13.09 21.53
CA LEU A 19 1.99 13.59 20.40
C LEU A 19 2.49 13.14 19.03
N LEU A 20 3.80 12.93 18.87
CA LEU A 20 4.40 12.51 17.59
C LEU A 20 4.13 11.04 17.23
N GLY A 21 3.89 10.19 18.23
CA GLY A 21 3.55 8.78 18.00
C GLY A 21 2.07 8.54 17.68
N CYS A 22 1.19 9.47 18.02
CA CYS A 22 -0.26 9.30 17.88
C CYS A 22 -0.71 9.31 16.41
N GLU A 23 -0.07 10.09 15.54
CA GLU A 23 -0.49 10.20 14.13
C GLU A 23 -0.22 8.91 13.36
N GLN A 24 0.95 8.30 13.53
CA GLN A 24 1.25 7.01 12.90
C GLN A 24 0.30 5.91 13.37
N ALA A 25 0.05 5.81 14.68
CA ALA A 25 -0.86 4.83 15.24
C ALA A 25 -2.30 5.02 14.73
N ARG A 26 -2.74 6.27 14.58
CA ARG A 26 -4.05 6.62 14.04
C ARG A 26 -4.19 6.18 12.58
N VAL A 27 -3.19 6.48 11.74
CA VAL A 27 -3.19 6.09 10.33
C VAL A 27 -3.09 4.57 10.17
N ASP A 28 -2.30 3.89 11.01
CA ASP A 28 -2.22 2.43 11.03
C ASP A 28 -3.57 1.79 11.40
N ALA A 29 -4.27 2.31 12.41
CA ALA A 29 -5.60 1.84 12.78
C ALA A 29 -6.64 2.07 11.66
N GLN A 30 -6.59 3.22 11.01
CA GLN A 30 -7.42 3.51 9.84
C GLN A 30 -7.14 2.54 8.70
N MET A 31 -5.86 2.30 8.38
CA MET A 31 -5.46 1.33 7.35
C MET A 31 -5.99 -0.07 7.65
N GLU A 32 -5.85 -0.55 8.89
CA GLU A 32 -6.32 -1.88 9.29
C GLU A 32 -7.85 -2.00 9.19
N ALA A 33 -8.60 -0.96 9.54
CA ALA A 33 -10.05 -0.93 9.39
C ALA A 33 -10.47 -1.02 7.93
N LEU A 34 -9.82 -0.25 7.05
CA LEU A 34 -10.08 -0.28 5.60
C LEU A 34 -9.70 -1.64 4.98
N CYS A 35 -8.58 -2.24 5.40
CA CYS A 35 -8.19 -3.58 4.96
C CYS A 35 -9.22 -4.65 5.32
N LYS A 36 -9.77 -4.59 6.53
CA LYS A 36 -10.83 -5.52 6.95
C LYS A 36 -12.11 -5.33 6.15
N GLN A 37 -12.38 -4.12 5.67
CA GLN A 37 -13.59 -3.78 4.94
C GLN A 37 -13.56 -4.29 3.50
N ASP A 38 -12.49 -4.00 2.74
CA ASP A 38 -12.44 -4.31 1.30
C ASP A 38 -11.09 -4.82 0.81
N GLY A 39 -10.08 -4.94 1.70
CA GLY A 39 -8.77 -5.46 1.37
C GLY A 39 -8.78 -6.93 0.98
N GLY A 40 -7.78 -7.33 0.20
CA GLY A 40 -7.54 -8.71 -0.18
C GLY A 40 -7.82 -9.02 -1.64
N MET A 41 -7.67 -10.29 -1.98
CA MET A 41 -7.83 -10.81 -3.33
C MET A 41 -9.20 -11.48 -3.46
N LYS A 42 -9.93 -11.17 -4.54
CA LYS A 42 -11.16 -11.85 -4.94
C LYS A 42 -10.95 -12.46 -6.33
N ILE A 43 -11.09 -13.78 -6.43
CA ILE A 43 -10.96 -14.52 -7.68
C ILE A 43 -12.37 -14.92 -8.11
N TYR A 44 -12.79 -14.45 -9.29
CA TYR A 44 -14.11 -14.75 -9.86
C TYR A 44 -14.04 -15.91 -10.85
N GLU A 45 -12.94 -15.98 -11.62
CA GLU A 45 -12.72 -17.04 -12.59
C GLU A 45 -11.22 -17.37 -12.69
N LYS A 46 -10.89 -18.65 -12.81
CA LYS A 46 -9.54 -19.12 -13.09
C LYS A 46 -9.43 -19.48 -14.55
N VAL A 47 -8.34 -19.06 -15.18
CA VAL A 47 -8.01 -19.40 -16.58
C VAL A 47 -6.64 -20.06 -16.63
N VAL A 48 -6.48 -20.97 -17.59
CA VAL A 48 -5.19 -21.57 -17.90
C VAL A 48 -4.60 -20.80 -19.09
N LEU A 49 -3.46 -20.19 -18.89
CA LEU A 49 -2.75 -19.50 -19.95
C LEU A 49 -1.84 -20.49 -20.69
N PRO A 50 -1.73 -20.38 -22.03
CA PRO A 50 -0.74 -21.16 -22.80
C PRO A 50 0.69 -20.71 -22.46
N GLU A 51 1.66 -21.61 -22.68
CA GLU A 51 3.06 -21.39 -22.30
C GLU A 51 3.67 -20.13 -22.96
N ASP A 52 3.24 -19.78 -24.15
CA ASP A 52 3.70 -18.59 -24.87
C ASP A 52 3.32 -17.27 -24.19
N GLN A 53 2.39 -17.29 -23.23
CA GLN A 53 2.01 -16.13 -22.41
C GLN A 53 2.88 -15.92 -21.16
N PHE A 54 3.87 -16.79 -20.95
CA PHE A 54 4.83 -16.66 -19.86
C PHE A 54 6.19 -16.20 -20.35
N THR A 55 6.92 -15.48 -19.49
CA THR A 55 8.34 -15.16 -19.70
C THR A 55 9.19 -16.39 -19.39
N GLU A 56 10.47 -16.36 -19.75
CA GLU A 56 11.45 -17.39 -19.36
C GLU A 56 11.59 -17.62 -17.85
N TYR A 57 11.15 -16.63 -17.04
CA TYR A 57 11.15 -16.71 -15.58
C TYR A 57 9.81 -17.18 -14.99
N GLY A 58 8.83 -17.51 -15.85
CA GLY A 58 7.51 -17.96 -15.42
C GLY A 58 6.51 -16.84 -15.07
N ASP A 59 6.89 -15.57 -15.29
CA ASP A 59 5.99 -14.44 -15.09
C ASP A 59 5.03 -14.28 -16.28
N VAL A 60 3.83 -13.82 -16.03
CA VAL A 60 2.86 -13.54 -17.10
C VAL A 60 3.29 -12.31 -17.90
N LYS A 61 3.33 -12.43 -19.23
CA LYS A 61 3.86 -11.40 -20.14
C LYS A 61 3.13 -10.06 -20.09
N PHE A 62 1.88 -9.98 -19.70
CA PHE A 62 1.18 -8.70 -19.60
C PHE A 62 1.70 -7.78 -18.47
N PHE A 63 2.51 -8.32 -17.55
CA PHE A 63 3.23 -7.49 -16.59
C PHE A 63 4.53 -6.88 -17.15
N LYS A 64 5.03 -7.40 -18.27
CA LYS A 64 6.27 -6.91 -18.89
C LYS A 64 6.06 -5.48 -19.43
N GLY A 65 6.90 -4.55 -18.95
CA GLY A 65 6.82 -3.14 -19.32
C GLY A 65 5.79 -2.32 -18.55
N TRP A 66 5.10 -2.92 -17.57
CA TRP A 66 4.25 -2.18 -16.68
C TRP A 66 5.08 -1.34 -15.69
N ASN A 67 4.82 -0.04 -15.65
CA ASN A 67 5.57 0.95 -14.85
C ASN A 67 4.93 1.27 -13.49
N GLY A 68 4.00 0.43 -13.03
CA GLY A 68 3.35 0.61 -11.72
C GLY A 68 2.04 1.41 -11.75
N ASN A 69 1.67 2.02 -12.87
CA ASN A 69 0.41 2.76 -13.01
C ASN A 69 -0.26 2.47 -14.36
N GLY A 70 -1.59 2.54 -14.37
CA GLY A 70 -2.38 2.41 -15.58
C GLY A 70 -2.72 0.97 -15.93
N SER A 71 -2.60 0.58 -17.20
CA SER A 71 -2.99 -0.74 -17.68
C SER A 71 -1.93 -1.35 -18.60
N ALA A 72 -1.82 -2.67 -18.57
CA ALA A 72 -1.05 -3.47 -19.52
C ALA A 72 -1.95 -4.56 -20.09
N ALA A 73 -1.78 -4.89 -21.37
CA ALA A 73 -2.56 -5.92 -22.05
C ALA A 73 -1.64 -6.85 -22.82
N SER A 74 -1.95 -8.15 -22.81
CA SER A 74 -1.28 -9.18 -23.62
C SER A 74 -2.14 -10.43 -23.65
N GLY A 75 -2.12 -11.15 -24.79
CA GLY A 75 -2.77 -12.45 -24.92
C GLY A 75 -4.28 -12.46 -24.70
N GLY A 76 -4.97 -11.35 -24.95
CA GLY A 76 -6.41 -11.24 -24.74
C GLY A 76 -6.83 -10.93 -23.29
N TYR A 77 -5.85 -10.59 -22.45
CA TYR A 77 -6.09 -10.19 -21.06
C TYR A 77 -5.50 -8.81 -20.79
N LYS A 78 -6.23 -8.04 -19.99
CA LYS A 78 -5.83 -6.69 -19.57
C LYS A 78 -5.68 -6.65 -18.06
N PHE A 79 -4.52 -6.18 -17.61
CA PHE A 79 -4.26 -5.83 -16.21
C PHE A 79 -4.46 -4.35 -16.02
N VAL A 80 -5.23 -3.97 -15.01
CA VAL A 80 -5.47 -2.56 -14.65
C VAL A 80 -5.02 -2.36 -13.22
N PHE A 81 -4.26 -1.30 -12.99
CA PHE A 81 -3.84 -0.88 -11.66
C PHE A 81 -4.18 0.59 -11.44
N LYS A 82 -4.69 0.91 -10.26
CA LYS A 82 -5.01 2.27 -9.84
C LYS A 82 -4.61 2.47 -8.38
N GLY A 83 -3.78 3.47 -8.13
CA GLY A 83 -3.47 3.96 -6.79
C GLY A 83 -4.25 5.24 -6.50
N GLU A 84 -4.73 5.39 -5.27
CA GLU A 84 -5.43 6.56 -4.78
C GLU A 84 -4.93 6.91 -3.38
N ASP A 85 -4.50 8.16 -3.18
CA ASP A 85 -4.05 8.62 -1.87
C ASP A 85 -5.25 9.03 -1.03
N ILE A 86 -5.40 8.37 0.12
CA ILE A 86 -6.42 8.68 1.14
C ILE A 86 -5.91 9.77 2.07
N HIS A 87 -4.63 9.73 2.40
CA HIS A 87 -3.96 10.69 3.27
C HIS A 87 -2.63 11.09 2.64
N ILE A 88 -2.51 12.37 2.27
CA ILE A 88 -1.36 12.89 1.48
C ILE A 88 -0.19 13.29 2.38
N ASN A 89 -0.47 13.72 3.63
CA ASN A 89 0.57 14.11 4.57
C ASN A 89 1.28 12.87 5.14
N LYS A 90 2.51 13.03 5.61
CA LYS A 90 3.25 11.93 6.27
C LYS A 90 2.72 11.67 7.69
N PRO A 91 2.38 10.40 8.02
CA PRO A 91 2.44 9.22 7.16
C PRO A 91 1.40 9.22 6.04
N THR A 92 1.82 8.93 4.82
CA THR A 92 0.93 8.82 3.67
C THR A 92 0.19 7.49 3.71
N LEU A 93 -1.12 7.50 3.41
CA LEU A 93 -1.92 6.28 3.27
C LEU A 93 -2.52 6.26 1.86
N SER A 94 -2.27 5.19 1.12
CA SER A 94 -2.82 4.98 -0.21
C SER A 94 -3.60 3.67 -0.31
N ARG A 95 -4.68 3.70 -1.08
CA ARG A 95 -5.45 2.54 -1.53
C ARG A 95 -5.00 2.15 -2.92
N ASN A 96 -4.63 0.90 -3.10
CA ASN A 96 -4.20 0.36 -4.37
C ASN A 96 -5.17 -0.73 -4.81
N PHE A 97 -5.62 -0.64 -6.04
CA PHE A 97 -6.57 -1.55 -6.65
C PHE A 97 -5.99 -2.11 -7.94
N ALA A 98 -6.03 -3.42 -8.06
CA ALA A 98 -5.65 -4.13 -9.28
C ALA A 98 -6.79 -5.03 -9.75
N MET A 99 -6.94 -5.20 -11.07
CA MET A 99 -7.87 -6.16 -11.64
C MET A 99 -7.32 -6.76 -12.94
N VAL A 100 -7.76 -7.98 -13.22
CA VAL A 100 -7.52 -8.67 -14.49
C VAL A 100 -8.85 -8.81 -15.23
N ILE A 101 -8.87 -8.40 -16.48
CA ILE A 101 -10.04 -8.41 -17.35
C ILE A 101 -9.73 -9.29 -18.56
N ARG A 102 -10.64 -10.17 -18.94
CA ARG A 102 -10.62 -10.86 -20.24
C ARG A 102 -11.21 -9.94 -21.30
N GLU A 103 -10.44 -9.61 -22.34
CA GLU A 103 -10.85 -8.61 -23.32
C GLU A 103 -11.98 -9.08 -24.23
N ALA A 104 -12.07 -10.40 -24.49
CA ALA A 104 -13.08 -10.97 -25.39
C ALA A 104 -14.53 -10.69 -24.97
N ASP A 105 -14.80 -10.64 -23.67
CA ASP A 105 -16.13 -10.44 -23.10
C ASP A 105 -16.17 -9.33 -22.04
N ASN A 106 -15.05 -8.62 -21.83
CA ASN A 106 -14.87 -7.61 -20.79
C ASN A 106 -15.12 -8.13 -19.37
N LYS A 107 -14.96 -9.44 -19.16
CA LYS A 107 -15.21 -10.06 -17.86
C LYS A 107 -14.04 -9.86 -16.91
N VAL A 108 -14.35 -9.38 -15.70
CA VAL A 108 -13.37 -9.29 -14.61
C VAL A 108 -13.11 -10.69 -14.05
N LEU A 109 -11.88 -11.15 -14.12
CA LEU A 109 -11.45 -12.47 -13.64
C LEU A 109 -11.06 -12.46 -12.16
N GLY A 110 -10.54 -11.34 -11.68
CA GLY A 110 -10.18 -11.15 -10.29
C GLY A 110 -9.80 -9.72 -9.98
N THR A 111 -9.87 -9.38 -8.70
CA THR A 111 -9.48 -8.09 -8.16
C THR A 111 -8.60 -8.25 -6.95
N TYR A 112 -7.74 -7.28 -6.72
CA TYR A 112 -6.88 -7.21 -5.54
C TYR A 112 -6.85 -5.80 -5.01
N VAL A 113 -7.20 -5.62 -3.73
CA VAL A 113 -7.14 -4.34 -3.02
C VAL A 113 -6.14 -4.46 -1.90
N PHE A 114 -5.24 -3.50 -1.81
CA PHE A 114 -4.33 -3.40 -0.68
C PHE A 114 -4.09 -1.93 -0.30
N TYR A 115 -3.74 -1.74 0.95
CA TYR A 115 -3.41 -0.44 1.50
C TYR A 115 -1.93 -0.36 1.83
N LEU A 116 -1.34 0.80 1.59
CA LEU A 116 0.07 1.07 1.84
C LEU A 116 0.20 2.37 2.64
N ARG A 117 0.82 2.29 3.82
CA ARG A 117 1.23 3.44 4.58
C ARG A 117 2.75 3.61 4.45
N ILE A 118 3.20 4.83 4.16
CA ILE A 118 4.61 5.19 4.04
C ILE A 118 4.91 6.37 4.95
N GLY A 119 5.98 6.27 5.72
CA GLY A 119 6.45 7.31 6.63
C GLY A 119 5.87 7.20 8.04
N GLY A 120 6.05 8.24 8.84
CA GLY A 120 5.59 8.33 10.24
C GLY A 120 6.56 7.78 11.27
N GLY A 121 7.81 7.45 10.89
CA GLY A 121 8.86 7.09 11.83
C GLY A 121 9.25 8.26 12.74
N ILE A 122 9.59 7.97 14.00
CA ILE A 122 9.97 8.96 15.02
C ILE A 122 11.28 9.68 14.64
N LEU A 123 12.11 9.03 13.81
CA LEU A 123 13.40 9.54 13.36
C LEU A 123 13.48 9.53 11.83
N PRO A 124 12.88 10.53 11.16
CA PRO A 124 12.70 10.51 9.69
C PRO A 124 14.00 10.62 8.87
N ARG A 125 15.16 10.72 9.50
CA ARG A 125 16.45 10.91 8.81
C ARG A 125 17.50 9.82 9.08
N LEU A 126 17.20 8.80 9.88
CA LEU A 126 18.16 7.77 10.27
C LEU A 126 17.92 6.41 9.59
N GLY A 127 17.08 6.34 8.55
CA GLY A 127 16.81 5.13 7.79
C GLY A 127 15.74 5.34 6.71
N PRO A 128 15.44 4.31 5.91
CA PRO A 128 14.35 4.37 4.96
C PRO A 128 13.02 4.60 5.70
N ASP A 129 12.12 5.37 5.08
CA ASP A 129 10.78 5.62 5.62
C ASP A 129 10.08 4.27 5.91
N PRO A 130 9.61 4.03 7.14
CA PRO A 130 8.95 2.78 7.47
C PRO A 130 7.67 2.63 6.65
N ALA A 131 7.53 1.50 5.97
CA ALA A 131 6.35 1.16 5.20
C ALA A 131 5.57 0.04 5.90
N LYS A 132 4.25 0.13 5.90
CA LYS A 132 3.34 -0.93 6.34
C LYS A 132 2.32 -1.19 5.24
N ARG A 133 2.08 -2.46 4.94
CA ARG A 133 1.12 -2.91 3.94
C ARG A 133 0.18 -3.93 4.57
N CYS A 134 -1.06 -3.89 4.16
CA CYS A 134 -2.02 -4.97 4.40
C CYS A 134 -2.72 -5.37 3.10
N PRO A 135 -3.03 -6.67 2.95
CA PRO A 135 -3.78 -7.16 1.81
C PRO A 135 -5.21 -6.65 1.82
#